data_5d596ab344ebf6c14ac77aa6710273fd
#
_entry.id   5d596ab344ebf6c14ac77aa6710273fd
#
_cell.length_a   1.000
_cell.length_b   1.000
_cell.length_c   1.000
_cell.angle_alpha   90.00
_cell.angle_beta   90.00
_cell.angle_gamma   90.00
#
_symmetry.space_group_name_H-M   'P 1'
#
loop_
_entity.id
_entity.type
_entity.pdbx_description
1 polymer ?
#
loop_
_entity_poly.entity_id
_entity_poly.type
_entity_poly.pdbx_seq_one_letter_code
_entity_poly.pdbx_strand_id
1 'polypeptide(L)'
;MKILLVNDDGIEAPGIKALIDTLSREHELFVIAPNGQRSGFSQSINYMRPICVEKRELQGHESIAAYAVDGTPADCVKIAQLSLCPDADLVISGINEGENMGRDICYSGTFGAALEAAVYGKRAIALSCDVEAGPPNYEFAAEFILDFVKNFDMAKVSFGTVININIPLIVDGKAKGVMITRQAGLHYQEQYLI
;
A
#
# COMPACT_ATOMS: atom_id res chain seq x y z
N MET A 1 -6.70 -16.32 0.73
CA MET A 1 -7.62 -15.17 0.82
C MET A 1 -7.49 -14.34 -0.44
N LYS A 2 -8.43 -13.43 -0.69
CA LYS A 2 -8.40 -12.48 -1.79
C LYS A 2 -7.86 -11.14 -1.32
N ILE A 3 -6.73 -10.72 -1.88
CA ILE A 3 -6.02 -9.51 -1.48
C ILE A 3 -6.10 -8.47 -2.59
N LEU A 4 -6.57 -7.28 -2.23
CA LEU A 4 -6.53 -6.09 -3.08
C LEU A 4 -5.19 -5.37 -2.85
N LEU A 5 -4.40 -5.21 -3.91
CA LEU A 5 -3.17 -4.43 -3.91
C LEU A 5 -3.40 -3.04 -4.53
N VAL A 6 -2.91 -2.03 -3.85
CA VAL A 6 -2.93 -0.62 -4.28
C VAL A 6 -1.62 0.05 -3.86
N ASN A 7 -1.27 1.18 -4.46
CA ASN A 7 -0.16 2.03 -4.03
C ASN A 7 -0.40 3.49 -4.45
N ASP A 8 0.56 4.37 -4.18
CA ASP A 8 0.62 5.75 -4.70
C ASP A 8 1.80 6.02 -5.64
N ASP A 9 2.72 5.06 -5.78
CA ASP A 9 3.84 5.16 -6.74
C ASP A 9 3.44 4.81 -8.18
N GLY A 10 2.29 4.17 -8.36
CA GLY A 10 1.75 3.76 -9.66
C GLY A 10 1.86 2.25 -9.91
N ILE A 11 1.06 1.78 -10.87
CA ILE A 11 0.90 0.34 -11.15
C ILE A 11 2.19 -0.35 -11.64
N GLU A 12 3.11 0.40 -12.24
CA GLU A 12 4.39 -0.11 -12.75
C GLU A 12 5.52 -0.02 -11.70
N ALA A 13 5.24 0.48 -10.50
CA ALA A 13 6.25 0.70 -9.48
C ALA A 13 6.87 -0.62 -8.98
N PRO A 14 8.17 -0.64 -8.65
CA PRO A 14 8.84 -1.87 -8.20
C PRO A 14 8.28 -2.43 -6.89
N GLY A 15 7.78 -1.57 -6.00
CA GLY A 15 7.20 -1.99 -4.73
C GLY A 15 5.94 -2.85 -4.89
N ILE A 16 5.01 -2.47 -5.77
CA ILE A 16 3.79 -3.27 -6.00
C ILE A 16 4.12 -4.55 -6.77
N LYS A 17 5.12 -4.50 -7.67
CA LYS A 17 5.60 -5.72 -8.35
C LYS A 17 6.14 -6.75 -7.37
N ALA A 18 6.94 -6.35 -6.41
CA ALA A 18 7.46 -7.24 -5.37
C ALA A 18 6.32 -7.90 -4.57
N LEU A 19 5.25 -7.17 -4.25
CA LEU A 19 4.06 -7.74 -3.62
C LEU A 19 3.37 -8.76 -4.52
N ILE A 20 3.20 -8.46 -5.80
CA ILE A 20 2.57 -9.37 -6.77
C ILE A 20 3.37 -10.66 -6.86
N ASP A 21 4.68 -10.58 -7.10
CA ASP A 21 5.58 -11.73 -7.25
C ASP A 21 5.58 -12.64 -6.01
N THR A 22 5.47 -12.05 -4.83
CA THR A 22 5.54 -12.79 -3.57
C THR A 22 4.17 -13.33 -3.15
N LEU A 23 3.14 -12.48 -3.09
CA LEU A 23 1.84 -12.87 -2.54
C LEU A 23 1.03 -13.77 -3.46
N SER A 24 1.25 -13.71 -4.79
CA SER A 24 0.58 -14.59 -5.75
C SER A 24 0.88 -16.08 -5.56
N ARG A 25 1.92 -16.40 -4.80
CA ARG A 25 2.28 -17.80 -4.49
C ARG A 25 1.25 -18.49 -3.60
N GLU A 26 0.54 -17.74 -2.75
CA GLU A 26 -0.36 -18.30 -1.74
C GLU A 26 -1.76 -17.64 -1.73
N HIS A 27 -1.96 -16.53 -2.45
CA HIS A 27 -3.18 -15.74 -2.38
C HIS A 27 -3.73 -15.40 -3.76
N GLU A 28 -5.05 -15.22 -3.84
CA GLU A 28 -5.71 -14.59 -4.97
C GLU A 28 -5.49 -13.09 -4.91
N LEU A 29 -4.98 -12.50 -6.00
CA LEU A 29 -4.68 -11.08 -6.05
C LEU A 29 -5.60 -10.35 -7.02
N PHE A 30 -5.96 -9.14 -6.63
CA PHE A 30 -6.55 -8.11 -7.49
C PHE A 30 -5.72 -6.85 -7.36
N VAL A 31 -5.28 -6.27 -8.49
CA VAL A 31 -4.39 -5.10 -8.49
C VAL A 31 -5.13 -3.92 -9.09
N ILE A 32 -5.12 -2.80 -8.37
CA ILE A 32 -5.62 -1.52 -8.88
C ILE A 32 -4.77 -0.39 -8.32
N ALA A 33 -4.15 0.39 -9.18
CA ALA A 33 -3.25 1.45 -8.75
C ALA A 33 -3.33 2.64 -9.71
N PRO A 34 -2.89 3.81 -9.29
CA PRO A 34 -2.77 4.97 -10.20
C PRO A 34 -1.92 4.64 -11.42
N ASN A 35 -2.21 5.31 -12.53
CA ASN A 35 -1.43 5.20 -13.77
C ASN A 35 -0.05 5.87 -13.70
N GLY A 36 0.30 6.49 -12.59
CA GLY A 36 1.57 7.12 -12.27
C GLY A 36 1.62 7.60 -10.84
N GLN A 37 2.74 8.18 -10.42
CA GLN A 37 2.99 8.60 -9.05
C GLN A 37 1.96 9.63 -8.54
N ARG A 38 1.49 9.42 -7.32
CA ARG A 38 0.51 10.25 -6.60
C ARG A 38 0.95 10.50 -5.14
N SER A 39 2.25 10.72 -4.91
CA SER A 39 2.77 11.05 -3.58
C SER A 39 2.17 12.36 -3.05
N GLY A 40 1.90 12.43 -1.76
CA GLY A 40 1.35 13.62 -1.11
C GLY A 40 -0.15 13.85 -1.33
N PHE A 41 -0.87 12.89 -1.92
CA PHE A 41 -2.31 13.03 -2.16
C PHE A 41 -3.19 12.68 -0.96
N SER A 42 -2.62 12.17 0.13
CA SER A 42 -3.41 11.82 1.31
C SER A 42 -4.57 10.86 0.96
N GLN A 43 -5.71 11.01 1.61
CA GLN A 43 -6.96 10.28 1.31
C GLN A 43 -7.88 11.08 0.36
N SER A 44 -7.34 11.91 -0.52
CA SER A 44 -8.15 12.70 -1.46
C SER A 44 -8.83 11.84 -2.51
N ILE A 45 -10.02 12.26 -2.94
CA ILE A 45 -10.80 11.59 -3.98
C ILE A 45 -11.21 12.58 -5.09
N ASN A 46 -11.40 12.07 -6.30
CA ASN A 46 -11.98 12.81 -7.40
C ASN A 46 -13.50 12.57 -7.43
N TYR A 47 -14.28 13.63 -7.25
CA TYR A 47 -15.75 13.54 -7.34
C TYR A 47 -16.36 14.50 -8.39
N MET A 48 -15.53 15.38 -8.99
CA MET A 48 -15.99 16.40 -9.94
C MET A 48 -15.79 16.00 -11.41
N ARG A 49 -15.02 14.94 -11.68
CA ARG A 49 -14.72 14.48 -13.05
C ARG A 49 -14.84 12.98 -13.18
N PRO A 50 -15.12 12.46 -14.38
CA PRO A 50 -14.99 11.04 -14.66
C PRO A 50 -13.55 10.56 -14.42
N ILE A 51 -13.41 9.33 -13.94
CA ILE A 51 -12.12 8.67 -13.72
C ILE A 51 -11.98 7.58 -14.80
N CYS A 52 -10.86 7.60 -15.51
CA CYS A 52 -10.51 6.57 -16.49
C CYS A 52 -9.91 5.36 -15.76
N VAL A 53 -10.40 4.16 -16.11
CA VAL A 53 -9.92 2.89 -15.59
C VAL A 53 -9.53 2.00 -16.76
N GLU A 54 -8.28 1.61 -16.83
CA GLU A 54 -7.73 0.81 -17.93
C GLU A 54 -7.24 -0.54 -17.41
N LYS A 55 -7.68 -1.62 -18.06
CA LYS A 55 -7.15 -2.94 -17.77
C LYS A 55 -5.67 -3.02 -18.17
N ARG A 56 -4.85 -3.64 -17.33
CA ARG A 56 -3.44 -3.90 -17.57
C ARG A 56 -3.15 -5.40 -17.57
N GLU A 57 -2.18 -5.81 -18.35
CA GLU A 57 -1.62 -7.15 -18.29
C GLU A 57 -0.31 -7.08 -17.49
N LEU A 58 -0.22 -7.93 -16.48
CA LEU A 58 0.98 -8.05 -15.65
C LEU A 58 1.85 -9.15 -16.22
N GLN A 59 3.03 -8.79 -16.70
CA GLN A 59 3.96 -9.74 -17.29
C GLN A 59 4.34 -10.84 -16.28
N GLY A 60 4.11 -12.11 -16.66
CA GLY A 60 4.32 -13.27 -15.79
C GLY A 60 3.20 -13.56 -14.81
N HIS A 61 2.14 -12.73 -14.79
CA HIS A 61 0.99 -12.84 -13.91
C HIS A 61 -0.33 -12.55 -14.65
N GLU A 62 -0.48 -13.05 -15.87
CA GLU A 62 -1.59 -12.73 -16.80
C GLU A 62 -2.97 -13.15 -16.26
N SER A 63 -3.00 -14.05 -15.28
CA SER A 63 -4.23 -14.48 -14.60
C SER A 63 -4.74 -13.48 -13.54
N ILE A 64 -3.89 -12.54 -13.11
CA ILE A 64 -4.23 -11.55 -12.10
C ILE A 64 -4.96 -10.39 -12.77
N ALA A 65 -6.16 -10.05 -12.26
CA ALA A 65 -6.88 -8.87 -12.73
C ALA A 65 -6.16 -7.60 -12.25
N ALA A 66 -5.75 -6.76 -13.21
CA ALA A 66 -5.02 -5.53 -12.92
C ALA A 66 -5.60 -4.32 -13.68
N TYR A 67 -5.66 -3.18 -13.00
CA TYR A 67 -6.23 -1.94 -13.54
C TYR A 67 -5.39 -0.72 -13.16
N ALA A 68 -5.09 0.12 -14.16
CA ALA A 68 -4.51 1.44 -13.97
C ALA A 68 -5.62 2.50 -13.91
N VAL A 69 -5.52 3.44 -13.01
CA VAL A 69 -6.55 4.47 -12.77
C VAL A 69 -5.97 5.86 -12.94
N ASP A 70 -6.62 6.73 -13.73
CA ASP A 70 -6.32 8.16 -13.72
C ASP A 70 -6.97 8.85 -12.52
N GLY A 71 -6.56 8.45 -11.34
CA GLY A 71 -7.10 8.87 -10.07
C GLY A 71 -6.09 8.81 -8.94
N THR A 72 -6.56 9.03 -7.73
CA THR A 72 -5.79 8.92 -6.49
C THR A 72 -5.74 7.47 -6.00
N PRO A 73 -4.84 7.13 -5.06
CA PRO A 73 -4.86 5.83 -4.40
C PRO A 73 -6.20 5.52 -3.70
N ALA A 74 -6.83 6.51 -3.08
CA ALA A 74 -8.15 6.37 -2.48
C ALA A 74 -9.25 6.11 -3.53
N ASP A 75 -9.19 6.76 -4.71
CA ASP A 75 -10.09 6.46 -5.82
C ASP A 75 -9.95 5.00 -6.28
N CYS A 76 -8.72 4.48 -6.35
CA CYS A 76 -8.48 3.08 -6.70
C CYS A 76 -9.19 2.13 -5.75
N VAL A 77 -9.03 2.32 -4.44
CA VAL A 77 -9.72 1.51 -3.43
C VAL A 77 -11.24 1.63 -3.55
N LYS A 78 -11.73 2.84 -3.71
CA LYS A 78 -13.16 3.14 -3.84
C LYS A 78 -13.78 2.44 -5.05
N ILE A 79 -13.13 2.51 -6.21
CA ILE A 79 -13.55 1.83 -7.44
C ILE A 79 -13.55 0.32 -7.25
N ALA A 80 -12.49 -0.23 -6.63
CA ALA A 80 -12.41 -1.66 -6.35
C ALA A 80 -13.56 -2.10 -5.45
N GLN A 81 -13.77 -1.44 -4.32
CA GLN A 81 -14.78 -1.82 -3.33
C GLN A 81 -16.21 -1.70 -3.84
N LEU A 82 -16.50 -0.70 -4.68
CA LEU A 82 -17.86 -0.47 -5.18
C LEU A 82 -18.20 -1.27 -6.44
N SER A 83 -17.20 -1.75 -7.20
CA SER A 83 -17.47 -2.29 -8.53
C SER A 83 -16.63 -3.50 -8.92
N LEU A 84 -15.30 -3.47 -8.74
CA LEU A 84 -14.41 -4.43 -9.37
C LEU A 84 -14.01 -5.60 -8.45
N CYS A 85 -13.85 -5.34 -7.15
CA CYS A 85 -13.39 -6.32 -6.16
C CYS A 85 -14.02 -6.07 -4.78
N PRO A 86 -15.37 -6.10 -4.67
CA PRO A 86 -16.07 -5.85 -3.39
C PRO A 86 -15.84 -6.94 -2.35
N ASP A 87 -15.39 -8.11 -2.78
CA ASP A 87 -15.17 -9.33 -1.99
C ASP A 87 -13.73 -9.49 -1.48
N ALA A 88 -12.87 -8.47 -1.62
CA ALA A 88 -11.53 -8.50 -1.04
C ALA A 88 -11.59 -8.73 0.48
N ASP A 89 -10.78 -9.67 0.97
CA ASP A 89 -10.63 -9.98 2.40
C ASP A 89 -9.69 -8.99 3.11
N LEU A 90 -8.68 -8.51 2.38
CA LEU A 90 -7.61 -7.64 2.86
C LEU A 90 -7.22 -6.65 1.77
N VAL A 91 -6.93 -5.42 2.15
CA VAL A 91 -6.31 -4.41 1.28
C VAL A 91 -4.89 -4.15 1.78
N ILE A 92 -3.91 -4.25 0.89
CA ILE A 92 -2.52 -3.87 1.16
C ILE A 92 -2.17 -2.71 0.23
N SER A 93 -1.82 -1.59 0.83
CA SER A 93 -1.33 -0.40 0.12
C SER A 93 0.19 -0.30 0.26
N GLY A 94 0.90 -0.34 -0.85
CA GLY A 94 2.37 -0.26 -0.90
C GLY A 94 2.95 -1.13 -2.02
N ILE A 95 4.25 -1.49 -1.94
CA ILE A 95 5.23 -1.03 -0.95
C ILE A 95 5.71 0.37 -1.35
N ASN A 96 5.51 1.34 -0.48
CA ASN A 96 5.92 2.72 -0.72
C ASN A 96 7.43 2.87 -0.70
N GLU A 97 7.97 3.67 -1.61
CA GLU A 97 9.34 4.14 -1.58
C GLU A 97 9.46 5.31 -0.59
N GLY A 98 10.04 5.06 0.58
CA GLY A 98 10.09 5.98 1.71
C GLY A 98 9.12 5.60 2.82
N GLU A 99 9.52 5.86 4.07
CA GLU A 99 8.71 5.57 5.24
C GLU A 99 7.52 6.53 5.39
N ASN A 100 6.46 6.06 6.03
CA ASN A 100 5.30 6.84 6.42
C ASN A 100 5.18 6.87 7.93
N MET A 101 5.80 7.89 8.56
CA MET A 101 5.89 8.05 10.03
C MET A 101 5.49 9.45 10.48
N GLY A 102 5.28 9.61 11.78
CA GLY A 102 4.99 10.90 12.38
C GLY A 102 3.80 11.62 11.72
N ARG A 103 3.98 12.90 11.40
CA ARG A 103 2.95 13.71 10.72
C ARG A 103 2.82 13.40 9.22
N ASP A 104 3.84 12.81 8.62
CA ASP A 104 3.85 12.55 7.18
C ASP A 104 2.79 11.52 6.78
N ILE A 105 2.37 10.67 7.73
CA ILE A 105 1.19 9.80 7.58
C ILE A 105 -0.04 10.57 7.08
N CYS A 106 -0.23 11.83 7.53
CA CYS A 106 -1.38 12.63 7.13
C CYS A 106 -1.37 13.04 5.65
N TYR A 107 -0.20 13.03 5.02
CA TYR A 107 -0.02 13.39 3.60
C TYR A 107 0.15 12.17 2.70
N SER A 108 0.41 11.01 3.27
CA SER A 108 0.70 9.78 2.54
C SER A 108 -0.49 9.28 1.74
N GLY A 109 -0.30 9.08 0.44
CA GLY A 109 -1.27 8.41 -0.44
C GLY A 109 -1.37 6.92 -0.13
N THR A 110 -0.25 6.27 0.22
CA THR A 110 -0.20 4.87 0.66
C THR A 110 -1.07 4.65 1.90
N PHE A 111 -0.86 5.45 2.95
CA PHE A 111 -1.69 5.37 4.16
C PHE A 111 -3.13 5.76 3.88
N GLY A 112 -3.37 6.80 3.06
CA GLY A 112 -4.69 7.26 2.66
C GLY A 112 -5.53 6.19 1.96
N ALA A 113 -4.92 5.38 1.08
CA ALA A 113 -5.59 4.25 0.43
C ALA A 113 -5.96 3.15 1.44
N ALA A 114 -5.06 2.81 2.35
CA ALA A 114 -5.36 1.84 3.41
C ALA A 114 -6.47 2.35 4.34
N LEU A 115 -6.48 3.65 4.64
CA LEU A 115 -7.52 4.28 5.45
C LEU A 115 -8.88 4.25 4.71
N GLU A 116 -8.90 4.51 3.40
CA GLU A 116 -10.11 4.37 2.59
C GLU A 116 -10.67 2.94 2.65
N ALA A 117 -9.81 1.93 2.55
CA ALA A 117 -10.23 0.53 2.71
C ALA A 117 -10.84 0.26 4.09
N ALA A 118 -10.26 0.81 5.15
CA ALA A 118 -10.77 0.69 6.51
C ALA A 118 -12.14 1.37 6.67
N VAL A 119 -12.40 2.49 5.99
CA VAL A 119 -13.72 3.16 5.92
C VAL A 119 -14.77 2.24 5.29
N TYR A 120 -14.39 1.45 4.28
CA TYR A 120 -15.27 0.41 3.68
C TYR A 120 -15.38 -0.87 4.52
N GLY A 121 -14.84 -0.89 5.72
CA GLY A 121 -14.91 -2.05 6.60
C GLY A 121 -13.95 -3.18 6.24
N LYS A 122 -12.97 -2.90 5.41
CA LYS A 122 -11.96 -3.89 5.07
C LYS A 122 -10.81 -3.87 6.08
N ARG A 123 -10.15 -5.01 6.24
CA ARG A 123 -8.84 -5.08 6.89
C ARG A 123 -7.83 -4.39 6.00
N ALA A 124 -6.97 -3.55 6.56
CA ALA A 124 -6.10 -2.69 5.77
C ALA A 124 -4.69 -2.61 6.36
N ILE A 125 -3.70 -2.70 5.48
CA ILE A 125 -2.29 -2.56 5.79
C ILE A 125 -1.70 -1.49 4.87
N ALA A 126 -0.97 -0.53 5.43
CA ALA A 126 -0.07 0.36 4.71
C ALA A 126 1.36 -0.15 4.93
N LEU A 127 2.13 -0.34 3.85
CA LEU A 127 3.47 -0.91 3.88
C LEU A 127 4.45 0.01 3.16
N SER A 128 5.53 0.35 3.83
CA SER A 128 6.56 1.28 3.35
C SER A 128 7.96 0.76 3.64
N CYS A 129 8.93 1.13 2.81
CA CYS A 129 10.34 0.84 2.99
C CYS A 129 11.14 2.14 3.14
N ASP A 130 12.05 2.17 4.12
CA ASP A 130 13.03 3.23 4.27
C ASP A 130 14.00 3.28 3.08
N VAL A 131 14.37 4.49 2.65
CA VAL A 131 15.28 4.78 1.55
C VAL A 131 16.42 5.71 1.92
N GLU A 132 16.48 6.21 3.17
CA GLU A 132 17.48 7.21 3.58
C GLU A 132 18.92 6.70 3.49
N ALA A 133 19.14 5.42 3.76
CA ALA A 133 20.50 4.86 3.81
C ALA A 133 20.85 3.92 2.65
N GLY A 134 19.95 3.76 1.67
CA GLY A 134 20.18 2.91 0.51
C GLY A 134 18.89 2.52 -0.23
N PRO A 135 18.99 1.70 -1.28
CA PRO A 135 17.81 1.29 -2.03
C PRO A 135 16.86 0.46 -1.16
N PRO A 136 15.53 0.61 -1.34
CA PRO A 136 14.55 -0.12 -0.55
C PRO A 136 14.65 -1.63 -0.80
N ASN A 137 14.54 -2.41 0.28
CA ASN A 137 14.53 -3.87 0.17
C ASN A 137 13.10 -4.38 0.02
N TYR A 138 12.54 -4.23 -1.19
CA TYR A 138 11.18 -4.64 -1.50
C TYR A 138 10.96 -6.15 -1.36
N GLU A 139 11.95 -6.98 -1.70
CA GLU A 139 11.84 -8.44 -1.56
C GLU A 139 11.67 -8.83 -0.08
N PHE A 140 12.50 -8.28 0.78
CA PHE A 140 12.39 -8.53 2.22
C PHE A 140 11.02 -8.07 2.76
N ALA A 141 10.55 -6.90 2.36
CA ALA A 141 9.27 -6.36 2.80
C ALA A 141 8.10 -7.22 2.30
N ALA A 142 8.16 -7.73 1.08
CA ALA A 142 7.14 -8.60 0.51
C ALA A 142 7.11 -9.98 1.19
N GLU A 143 8.27 -10.57 1.48
CA GLU A 143 8.34 -11.83 2.27
C GLU A 143 7.87 -11.62 3.71
N PHE A 144 8.23 -10.49 4.33
CA PHE A 144 7.74 -10.15 5.67
C PHE A 144 6.22 -10.05 5.70
N ILE A 145 5.60 -9.37 4.72
CA ILE A 145 4.15 -9.22 4.70
C ILE A 145 3.43 -10.53 4.40
N LEU A 146 3.99 -11.41 3.57
CA LEU A 146 3.46 -12.76 3.34
C LEU A 146 3.42 -13.55 4.65
N ASP A 147 4.51 -13.55 5.40
CA ASP A 147 4.62 -14.21 6.71
C ASP A 147 3.68 -13.56 7.76
N PHE A 148 3.61 -12.23 7.76
CA PHE A 148 2.74 -11.48 8.68
C PHE A 148 1.26 -11.82 8.45
N VAL A 149 0.78 -11.78 7.21
CA VAL A 149 -0.61 -12.10 6.86
C VAL A 149 -0.97 -13.55 7.21
N LYS A 150 -0.02 -14.46 7.14
CA LYS A 150 -0.19 -15.88 7.46
C LYS A 150 -0.30 -16.14 8.98
N ASN A 151 0.50 -15.42 9.76
CA ASN A 151 0.67 -15.70 11.19
C ASN A 151 -0.07 -14.72 12.11
N PHE A 152 -0.44 -13.55 11.62
CA PHE A 152 -1.14 -12.53 12.41
C PHE A 152 -2.66 -12.65 12.24
N ASP A 153 -3.36 -12.78 13.36
CA ASP A 153 -4.82 -12.84 13.35
C ASP A 153 -5.44 -11.45 13.13
N MET A 154 -5.69 -11.13 11.87
CA MET A 154 -6.31 -9.86 11.46
C MET A 154 -7.71 -9.64 12.07
N ALA A 155 -8.37 -10.70 12.60
CA ALA A 155 -9.66 -10.54 13.27
C ALA A 155 -9.54 -9.81 14.62
N LYS A 156 -8.35 -9.74 15.18
CA LYS A 156 -8.07 -8.98 16.42
C LYS A 156 -7.91 -7.48 16.19
N VAL A 157 -7.81 -7.04 14.93
CA VAL A 157 -7.72 -5.62 14.57
C VAL A 157 -9.13 -5.02 14.60
N SER A 158 -9.29 -3.94 15.35
CA SER A 158 -10.58 -3.25 15.46
C SER A 158 -11.02 -2.69 14.09
N PHE A 159 -12.34 -2.62 13.90
CA PHE A 159 -12.92 -1.96 12.73
C PHE A 159 -12.39 -0.52 12.57
N GLY A 160 -12.12 -0.10 11.35
CA GLY A 160 -11.61 1.24 11.05
C GLY A 160 -10.14 1.46 11.41
N THR A 161 -9.39 0.39 11.71
CA THR A 161 -7.95 0.46 12.01
C THR A 161 -7.12 0.09 10.79
N VAL A 162 -6.06 0.86 10.55
CA VAL A 162 -5.00 0.55 9.58
C VAL A 162 -3.77 0.07 10.34
N ILE A 163 -3.20 -1.05 9.92
CA ILE A 163 -1.87 -1.46 10.36
C ILE A 163 -0.86 -0.76 9.46
N ASN A 164 -0.09 0.18 10.02
CA ASN A 164 0.96 0.88 9.29
C ASN A 164 2.31 0.24 9.61
N ILE A 165 2.97 -0.29 8.59
CA ILE A 165 4.23 -1.03 8.70
C ILE A 165 5.31 -0.27 7.95
N ASN A 166 6.41 0.02 8.61
CA ASN A 166 7.60 0.60 8.01
C ASN A 166 8.76 -0.40 8.15
N ILE A 167 9.35 -0.77 7.05
CA ILE A 167 10.50 -1.67 6.98
C ILE A 167 11.75 -0.80 6.89
N PRO A 168 12.60 -0.78 7.93
CA PRO A 168 13.85 -0.02 7.89
C PRO A 168 14.85 -0.66 6.91
N LEU A 169 15.93 0.04 6.61
CA LEU A 169 17.02 -0.56 5.86
C LEU A 169 17.55 -1.80 6.58
N ILE A 170 17.52 -2.93 5.89
CA ILE A 170 18.01 -4.19 6.43
C ILE A 170 19.47 -4.37 6.07
N VAL A 171 20.33 -4.24 7.06
CA VAL A 171 21.76 -4.51 6.94
C VAL A 171 22.00 -5.98 7.26
N ASP A 172 22.84 -6.66 6.46
CA ASP A 172 23.18 -8.08 6.62
C ASP A 172 21.99 -9.05 6.46
N GLY A 173 20.90 -8.61 5.78
CA GLY A 173 19.76 -9.47 5.45
C GLY A 173 18.94 -9.98 6.64
N LYS A 174 19.11 -9.38 7.85
CA LYS A 174 18.43 -9.83 9.07
C LYS A 174 17.73 -8.67 9.77
N ALA A 175 16.41 -8.81 9.95
CA ALA A 175 15.68 -7.97 10.90
C ALA A 175 15.97 -8.41 12.34
N LYS A 176 16.05 -7.44 13.26
CA LYS A 176 16.25 -7.73 14.69
C LYS A 176 14.96 -8.08 15.43
N GLY A 177 13.82 -7.90 14.81
CA GLY A 177 12.49 -8.14 15.38
C GLY A 177 11.48 -7.12 14.90
N VAL A 178 10.30 -7.14 15.52
CA VAL A 178 9.18 -6.23 15.26
C VAL A 178 8.98 -5.34 16.49
N MET A 179 8.80 -4.04 16.26
CA MET A 179 8.51 -3.08 17.32
C MET A 179 7.16 -2.43 17.08
N ILE A 180 6.29 -2.47 18.10
CA ILE A 180 5.05 -1.70 18.08
C ILE A 180 5.37 -0.29 18.57
N THR A 181 5.04 0.70 17.74
CA THR A 181 5.35 2.11 18.00
C THR A 181 4.08 2.93 18.20
N ARG A 182 4.27 4.18 18.61
CA ARG A 182 3.23 5.21 18.58
C ARG A 182 3.61 6.28 17.59
N GLN A 183 2.60 6.86 16.91
CA GLN A 183 2.81 8.00 16.03
C GLN A 183 3.48 9.13 16.80
N ALA A 184 4.62 9.58 16.30
CA ALA A 184 5.36 10.73 16.86
C ALA A 184 4.80 12.06 16.33
N GLY A 185 5.39 13.17 16.79
CA GLY A 185 5.16 14.50 16.24
C GLY A 185 5.89 14.74 14.91
N LEU A 186 6.63 15.85 14.85
CA LEU A 186 7.44 16.23 13.68
C LEU A 186 8.55 15.21 13.40
N HIS A 187 8.69 14.82 12.13
CA HIS A 187 9.80 14.00 11.66
C HIS A 187 10.82 14.85 10.89
N TYR A 188 10.39 15.75 10.00
CA TYR A 188 11.26 16.64 9.22
C TYR A 188 11.13 18.11 9.65
N GLN A 189 12.22 18.87 9.46
CA GLN A 189 12.21 20.32 9.53
C GLN A 189 12.09 20.87 8.11
N GLU A 190 10.91 21.34 7.78
CA GLU A 190 10.65 21.96 6.48
C GLU A 190 11.19 23.39 6.45
N GLN A 191 11.83 23.77 5.34
CA GLN A 191 12.26 25.14 5.07
C GLN A 191 11.75 25.58 3.70
N TYR A 192 11.12 26.73 3.67
CA TYR A 192 10.66 27.36 2.43
C TYR A 192 11.59 28.52 2.11
N LEU A 193 12.17 28.53 0.87
CA LEU A 193 12.88 29.68 0.33
C LEU A 193 11.89 30.56 -0.39
N ILE A 194 11.76 31.82 0.05
CA ILE A 194 10.88 32.85 -0.51
C ILE A 194 11.69 33.82 -1.35
#